data_0f31aef8cbdda91aab2bb1c2692223bf
#
_entry.id   0f31aef8cbdda91aab2bb1c2692223bf
#
_cell.length_a   1.000
_cell.length_b   1.000
_cell.length_c   1.000
_cell.angle_alpha   90.00
_cell.angle_beta   90.00
_cell.angle_gamma   90.00
#
_symmetry.space_group_name_H-M   'P 1'
#
loop_
_entity.id
_entity.type
_entity.pdbx_description
1 polymer ?
#
loop_
_entity_poly.entity_id
_entity_poly.type
_entity_poly.pdbx_seq_one_letter_code
_entity_poly.pdbx_strand_id
1 'polypeptide(L)'
;MALTQRAASAAYRLGWLVVRRVPESWARWVFRQVADILWRRQGKGVQQLEANLRRVVPGATGTQLRELSRAGMRSYLRYFMEAFRLPVMPRERIVSGMHVAGEEQTALTHLRAGRGVIFALPHSGNIDVAAAWIMTRGAGPVSTVAERLKPESLFEQFVAFREGLGIEVVPHTGWPSPFAVMAQRLRAGRLICLIADRDLSRGGVEVELFGEKARVAAGPAALAVQTGAALVPVVLWFEGEQWRGHIHPEIPVPQHGTSVQKVAAMTQQLAAVWAAGIAEHPEDWHMLQKVFAADLDAARLPAPQPAATEG
;
A
#
# COMPACT_ATOMS: atom_id res chain seq x y z
N MET A 1 10.98 -24.82 -18.58
CA MET A 1 10.64 -23.54 -17.91
C MET A 1 9.55 -22.73 -18.64
N ALA A 2 9.62 -22.52 -19.95
CA ALA A 2 8.61 -21.70 -20.67
C ALA A 2 7.18 -22.30 -20.70
N LEU A 3 7.01 -23.61 -20.77
CA LEU A 3 5.71 -24.30 -20.79
C LEU A 3 4.99 -24.23 -19.44
N THR A 4 5.70 -24.39 -18.34
CA THR A 4 5.16 -24.27 -16.97
C THR A 4 4.75 -22.83 -16.65
N GLN A 5 5.51 -21.83 -17.12
CA GLN A 5 5.15 -20.42 -16.97
C GLN A 5 3.91 -20.05 -17.80
N ARG A 6 3.79 -20.55 -19.04
CA ARG A 6 2.61 -20.35 -19.89
C ARG A 6 1.36 -21.00 -19.30
N ALA A 7 1.48 -22.22 -18.77
CA ALA A 7 0.37 -22.91 -18.11
C ALA A 7 -0.06 -22.18 -16.84
N ALA A 8 0.88 -21.68 -16.02
CA ALA A 8 0.58 -20.89 -14.83
C ALA A 8 -0.13 -19.56 -15.19
N SER A 9 0.34 -18.85 -16.22
CA SER A 9 -0.30 -17.63 -16.71
C SER A 9 -1.71 -17.87 -17.25
N ALA A 10 -1.92 -18.98 -17.98
CA ALA A 10 -3.25 -19.35 -18.48
C ALA A 10 -4.21 -19.72 -17.34
N ALA A 11 -3.75 -20.49 -16.36
CA ALA A 11 -4.52 -20.83 -15.17
C ALA A 11 -4.90 -19.58 -14.35
N TYR A 12 -3.96 -18.62 -14.23
CA TYR A 12 -4.22 -17.36 -13.56
C TYR A 12 -5.28 -16.52 -14.29
N ARG A 13 -5.17 -16.40 -15.63
CA ARG A 13 -6.19 -15.72 -16.47
C ARG A 13 -7.56 -16.36 -16.35
N LEU A 14 -7.61 -17.69 -16.41
CA LEU A 14 -8.87 -18.42 -16.26
C LEU A 14 -9.46 -18.21 -14.87
N GLY A 15 -8.65 -18.31 -13.82
CA GLY A 15 -9.06 -18.01 -12.44
C GLY A 15 -9.65 -16.61 -12.30
N TRP A 16 -9.00 -15.61 -12.89
CA TRP A 16 -9.46 -14.22 -12.90
C TRP A 16 -10.81 -14.07 -13.61
N LEU A 17 -10.99 -14.73 -14.78
CA LEU A 17 -12.26 -14.71 -15.52
C LEU A 17 -13.39 -15.40 -14.75
N VAL A 18 -13.09 -16.53 -14.09
CA VAL A 18 -14.05 -17.26 -13.27
C VAL A 18 -14.50 -16.43 -12.09
N VAL A 19 -13.56 -15.82 -11.35
CA VAL A 19 -13.85 -14.98 -10.17
C VAL A 19 -14.79 -13.82 -10.52
N ARG A 20 -14.71 -13.27 -11.72
CA ARG A 20 -15.61 -12.21 -12.20
C ARG A 20 -17.03 -12.67 -12.50
N ARG A 21 -17.22 -13.96 -12.86
CA ARG A 21 -18.51 -14.51 -13.30
C ARG A 21 -19.30 -15.22 -12.21
N VAL A 22 -18.61 -15.77 -11.21
CA VAL A 22 -19.30 -16.44 -10.11
C VAL A 22 -19.98 -15.42 -9.18
N PRO A 23 -21.06 -15.79 -8.48
CA PRO A 23 -21.66 -14.94 -7.45
C PRO A 23 -20.61 -14.48 -6.42
N GLU A 24 -20.71 -13.24 -5.95
CA GLU A 24 -19.72 -12.67 -5.03
C GLU A 24 -19.60 -13.49 -3.74
N SER A 25 -20.70 -13.98 -3.21
CA SER A 25 -20.73 -14.83 -2.01
C SER A 25 -19.90 -16.12 -2.16
N TRP A 26 -19.96 -16.74 -3.35
CA TRP A 26 -19.14 -17.92 -3.66
C TRP A 26 -17.66 -17.59 -3.82
N ALA A 27 -17.33 -16.50 -4.52
CA ALA A 27 -15.95 -16.03 -4.63
C ALA A 27 -15.38 -15.75 -3.25
N ARG A 28 -16.12 -15.03 -2.40
CA ARG A 28 -15.76 -14.70 -1.02
C ARG A 28 -15.53 -15.95 -0.17
N TRP A 29 -16.43 -16.93 -0.28
CA TRP A 29 -16.30 -18.20 0.43
C TRP A 29 -15.03 -18.96 0.00
N VAL A 30 -14.79 -19.10 -1.31
CA VAL A 30 -13.60 -19.78 -1.85
C VAL A 30 -12.31 -19.09 -1.37
N PHE A 31 -12.21 -17.76 -1.52
CA PHE A 31 -11.01 -17.02 -1.10
C PHE A 31 -10.77 -17.12 0.41
N ARG A 32 -11.83 -17.16 1.22
CA ARG A 32 -11.73 -17.40 2.66
C ARG A 32 -11.20 -18.80 2.97
N GLN A 33 -11.63 -19.85 2.24
CA GLN A 33 -11.09 -21.20 2.42
C GLN A 33 -9.62 -21.26 2.02
N VAL A 34 -9.26 -20.62 0.90
CA VAL A 34 -7.86 -20.52 0.45
C VAL A 34 -7.00 -19.79 1.49
N ALA A 35 -7.49 -18.70 2.05
CA ALA A 35 -6.79 -17.97 3.12
C ALA A 35 -6.52 -18.87 4.34
N ASP A 36 -7.54 -19.62 4.79
CA ASP A 36 -7.42 -20.54 5.92
C ASP A 36 -6.44 -21.69 5.62
N ILE A 37 -6.40 -22.20 4.40
CA ILE A 37 -5.44 -23.24 3.97
C ILE A 37 -4.01 -22.67 3.98
N LEU A 38 -3.80 -21.51 3.40
CA LEU A 38 -2.48 -20.85 3.37
C LEU A 38 -1.99 -20.52 4.78
N TRP A 39 -2.87 -20.01 5.63
CA TRP A 39 -2.57 -19.74 7.03
C TRP A 39 -2.17 -20.99 7.78
N ARG A 40 -2.90 -22.12 7.63
CA ARG A 40 -2.55 -23.40 8.26
C ARG A 40 -1.21 -23.96 7.83
N ARG A 41 -0.81 -23.70 6.56
CA ARG A 41 0.49 -24.14 6.01
C ARG A 41 1.68 -23.40 6.59
N GLN A 42 1.48 -22.30 7.31
CA GLN A 42 2.54 -21.55 7.99
C GLN A 42 3.75 -21.24 7.08
N GLY A 43 3.50 -20.85 5.82
CA GLY A 43 4.55 -20.41 4.92
C GLY A 43 5.27 -19.16 5.46
N LYS A 44 6.44 -18.84 4.91
CA LYS A 44 7.29 -17.71 5.34
C LYS A 44 6.53 -16.37 5.44
N GLY A 45 5.59 -16.11 4.52
CA GLY A 45 4.77 -14.89 4.55
C GLY A 45 3.84 -14.84 5.76
N VAL A 46 3.20 -15.97 6.13
CA VAL A 46 2.33 -16.04 7.32
C VAL A 46 3.13 -15.87 8.60
N GLN A 47 4.32 -16.51 8.69
CA GLN A 47 5.21 -16.35 9.83
C GLN A 47 5.68 -14.88 9.98
N GLN A 48 5.98 -14.22 8.85
CA GLN A 48 6.35 -12.80 8.87
C GLN A 48 5.17 -11.92 9.26
N LEU A 49 3.96 -12.20 8.76
CA LEU A 49 2.76 -11.50 9.19
C LEU A 49 2.57 -11.60 10.72
N GLU A 50 2.72 -12.80 11.29
CA GLU A 50 2.64 -12.99 12.74
C GLU A 50 3.73 -12.22 13.50
N ALA A 51 4.96 -12.20 12.98
CA ALA A 51 6.05 -11.43 13.56
C ALA A 51 5.78 -9.91 13.53
N ASN A 52 5.23 -9.41 12.43
CA ASN A 52 4.85 -8.00 12.31
C ASN A 52 3.67 -7.66 13.25
N LEU A 53 2.62 -8.48 13.25
CA LEU A 53 1.45 -8.27 14.11
C LEU A 53 1.76 -8.34 15.61
N ARG A 54 2.75 -9.14 16.02
CA ARG A 54 3.21 -9.17 17.42
C ARG A 54 3.73 -7.82 17.90
N ARG A 55 4.32 -7.03 16.99
CA ARG A 55 4.80 -5.67 17.29
C ARG A 55 3.65 -4.67 17.38
N VAL A 56 2.62 -4.87 16.55
CA VAL A 56 1.40 -4.03 16.60
C VAL A 56 0.63 -4.27 17.88
N VAL A 57 0.53 -5.54 18.34
CA VAL A 57 -0.24 -5.95 19.52
C VAL A 57 0.66 -6.72 20.50
N PRO A 58 1.62 -6.07 21.17
CA PRO A 58 2.63 -6.75 22.00
C PRO A 58 2.03 -7.50 23.20
N GLY A 59 0.84 -7.08 23.65
CA GLY A 59 0.11 -7.74 24.77
C GLY A 59 -0.72 -8.96 24.36
N ALA A 60 -0.78 -9.31 23.06
CA ALA A 60 -1.58 -10.43 22.59
C ALA A 60 -0.97 -11.78 23.02
N THR A 61 -1.82 -12.68 23.53
CA THR A 61 -1.44 -14.08 23.77
C THR A 61 -1.15 -14.80 22.45
N GLY A 62 -0.48 -15.94 22.52
CA GLY A 62 -0.22 -16.75 21.31
C GLY A 62 -1.50 -17.15 20.57
N THR A 63 -2.59 -17.43 21.27
CA THR A 63 -3.90 -17.74 20.66
C THR A 63 -4.48 -16.52 19.96
N GLN A 64 -4.51 -15.36 20.61
CA GLN A 64 -4.99 -14.12 20.01
C GLN A 64 -4.19 -13.72 18.78
N LEU A 65 -2.86 -13.84 18.80
CA LEU A 65 -2.01 -13.57 17.66
C LEU A 65 -2.30 -14.52 16.49
N ARG A 66 -2.54 -15.80 16.78
CA ARG A 66 -2.93 -16.81 15.77
C ARG A 66 -4.29 -16.49 15.15
N GLU A 67 -5.26 -16.06 15.93
CA GLU A 67 -6.57 -15.63 15.43
C GLU A 67 -6.44 -14.35 14.57
N LEU A 68 -5.66 -13.39 15.04
CA LEU A 68 -5.39 -12.14 14.32
C LEU A 68 -4.69 -12.40 13.00
N SER A 69 -3.65 -13.24 12.95
CA SER A 69 -2.95 -13.58 11.70
C SER A 69 -3.85 -14.34 10.72
N ARG A 70 -4.80 -15.14 11.22
CA ARG A 70 -5.82 -15.77 10.39
C ARG A 70 -6.78 -14.75 9.81
N ALA A 71 -7.23 -13.79 10.60
CA ALA A 71 -8.04 -12.67 10.12
C ALA A 71 -7.26 -11.86 9.06
N GLY A 72 -5.98 -11.57 9.31
CA GLY A 72 -5.09 -10.88 8.37
C GLY A 72 -4.95 -11.59 7.04
N MET A 73 -4.79 -12.92 7.04
CA MET A 73 -4.75 -13.69 5.79
C MET A 73 -6.09 -13.67 5.04
N ARG A 74 -7.21 -13.66 5.76
CA ARG A 74 -8.54 -13.53 5.14
C ARG A 74 -8.75 -12.14 4.54
N SER A 75 -8.33 -11.08 5.24
CA SER A 75 -8.34 -9.71 4.75
C SER A 75 -7.46 -9.56 3.50
N TYR A 76 -6.23 -10.09 3.53
CA TYR A 76 -5.31 -10.09 2.39
C TYR A 76 -5.91 -10.77 1.15
N LEU A 77 -6.51 -11.94 1.31
CA LEU A 77 -7.15 -12.65 0.19
C LEU A 77 -8.46 -11.97 -0.27
N ARG A 78 -9.18 -11.31 0.63
CA ARG A 78 -10.33 -10.47 0.29
C ARG A 78 -9.91 -9.33 -0.64
N TYR A 79 -8.81 -8.63 -0.33
CA TYR A 79 -8.26 -7.60 -1.22
C TYR A 79 -8.08 -8.11 -2.65
N PHE A 80 -7.42 -9.27 -2.84
CA PHE A 80 -7.23 -9.82 -4.18
C PHE A 80 -8.56 -10.23 -4.86
N MET A 81 -9.46 -10.87 -4.13
CA MET A 81 -10.76 -11.25 -4.66
C MET A 81 -11.52 -10.03 -5.19
N GLU A 82 -11.57 -8.95 -4.40
CA GLU A 82 -12.24 -7.72 -4.77
C GLU A 82 -11.52 -7.00 -5.91
N ALA A 83 -10.19 -6.91 -5.90
CA ALA A 83 -9.40 -6.35 -6.99
C ALA A 83 -9.69 -7.07 -8.31
N PHE A 84 -9.74 -8.42 -8.31
CA PHE A 84 -10.09 -9.18 -9.51
C PHE A 84 -11.49 -8.92 -10.01
N ARG A 85 -12.45 -8.60 -9.14
CA ARG A 85 -13.84 -8.30 -9.48
C ARG A 85 -14.10 -6.83 -9.82
N LEU A 86 -13.20 -5.93 -9.41
CA LEU A 86 -13.39 -4.49 -9.53
C LEU A 86 -13.77 -4.02 -10.96
N PRO A 87 -13.24 -4.57 -12.07
CA PRO A 87 -13.65 -4.18 -13.43
C PRO A 87 -15.12 -4.46 -13.78
N VAL A 88 -15.76 -5.38 -13.07
CA VAL A 88 -17.16 -5.74 -13.26
C VAL A 88 -18.05 -5.27 -12.10
N MET A 89 -17.47 -4.57 -11.14
CA MET A 89 -18.19 -4.03 -9.99
C MET A 89 -18.97 -2.77 -10.42
N PRO A 90 -20.27 -2.70 -10.16
CA PRO A 90 -21.04 -1.49 -10.45
C PRO A 90 -20.47 -0.27 -9.72
N ARG A 91 -20.45 0.87 -10.42
CA ARG A 91 -19.96 2.14 -9.85
C ARG A 91 -20.70 2.51 -8.57
N GLU A 92 -22.02 2.27 -8.55
CA GLU A 92 -22.89 2.53 -7.40
C GLU A 92 -22.44 1.74 -6.17
N ARG A 93 -21.99 0.51 -6.35
CA ARG A 93 -21.43 -0.34 -5.28
C ARG A 93 -20.16 0.26 -4.70
N ILE A 94 -19.28 0.82 -5.54
CA ILE A 94 -18.05 1.49 -5.09
C ILE A 94 -18.40 2.74 -4.30
N VAL A 95 -19.28 3.58 -4.84
CA VAL A 95 -19.68 4.86 -4.23
C VAL A 95 -20.41 4.64 -2.90
N SER A 96 -21.36 3.69 -2.84
CA SER A 96 -22.15 3.43 -1.63
C SER A 96 -21.43 2.58 -0.59
N GLY A 97 -20.45 1.77 -1.03
CA GLY A 97 -19.72 0.86 -0.14
C GLY A 97 -18.44 1.44 0.46
N MET A 98 -17.90 2.53 -0.10
CA MET A 98 -16.71 3.19 0.41
C MET A 98 -17.08 4.41 1.26
N HIS A 99 -16.67 4.40 2.52
CA HIS A 99 -16.90 5.49 3.46
C HIS A 99 -15.54 6.02 3.94
N VAL A 100 -15.30 7.29 3.65
CA VAL A 100 -14.03 7.95 3.97
C VAL A 100 -14.30 9.11 4.91
N ALA A 101 -13.51 9.16 5.98
CA ALA A 101 -13.48 10.26 6.92
C ALA A 101 -12.27 11.16 6.69
N GLY A 102 -12.28 12.37 7.25
CA GLY A 102 -11.16 13.30 7.27
C GLY A 102 -11.11 14.26 6.10
N GLU A 103 -9.90 14.52 5.58
CA GLU A 103 -9.57 15.67 4.74
C GLU A 103 -9.81 15.47 3.22
N GLU A 104 -10.86 14.72 2.83
CA GLU A 104 -11.20 14.51 1.41
C GLU A 104 -11.34 15.85 0.66
N GLN A 105 -12.11 16.78 1.24
CA GLN A 105 -12.40 18.05 0.58
C GLN A 105 -11.15 18.94 0.46
N THR A 106 -10.25 18.91 1.45
CA THR A 106 -8.97 19.61 1.40
C THR A 106 -8.09 19.07 0.27
N ALA A 107 -7.98 17.75 0.14
CA ALA A 107 -7.23 17.12 -0.94
C ALA A 107 -7.81 17.48 -2.33
N LEU A 108 -9.14 17.41 -2.48
CA LEU A 108 -9.79 17.78 -3.74
C LEU A 108 -9.65 19.29 -4.05
N THR A 109 -9.62 20.15 -3.03
CA THR A 109 -9.38 21.58 -3.21
C THR A 109 -7.97 21.86 -3.71
N HIS A 110 -6.95 21.17 -3.17
CA HIS A 110 -5.58 21.26 -3.70
C HIS A 110 -5.53 20.87 -5.17
N LEU A 111 -6.13 19.75 -5.56
CA LEU A 111 -6.16 19.30 -6.94
C LEU A 111 -6.87 20.32 -7.88
N ARG A 112 -8.01 20.88 -7.45
CA ARG A 112 -8.71 21.93 -8.23
C ARG A 112 -7.89 23.20 -8.38
N ALA A 113 -7.05 23.52 -7.40
CA ALA A 113 -6.12 24.64 -7.45
C ALA A 113 -4.85 24.34 -8.28
N GLY A 114 -4.75 23.16 -8.89
CA GLY A 114 -3.56 22.75 -9.66
C GLY A 114 -2.37 22.32 -8.80
N ARG A 115 -2.55 22.18 -7.48
CA ARG A 115 -1.53 21.65 -6.58
C ARG A 115 -1.61 20.12 -6.57
N GLY A 116 -0.50 19.46 -6.92
CA GLY A 116 -0.41 18.00 -6.85
C GLY A 116 -0.62 17.48 -5.42
N VAL A 117 -1.19 16.27 -5.31
CA VAL A 117 -1.44 15.59 -4.04
C VAL A 117 -0.82 14.21 -4.05
N ILE A 118 -0.18 13.84 -2.96
CA ILE A 118 0.40 12.52 -2.71
C ILE A 118 -0.40 11.85 -1.60
N PHE A 119 -1.20 10.84 -1.94
CA PHE A 119 -1.73 9.93 -0.95
C PHE A 119 -0.68 8.88 -0.64
N ALA A 120 -0.18 8.89 0.59
CA ALA A 120 0.78 7.92 1.10
C ALA A 120 0.07 6.91 2.00
N LEU A 121 0.11 5.62 1.61
CA LEU A 121 -0.66 4.56 2.23
C LEU A 121 0.25 3.43 2.74
N PRO A 122 -0.16 2.74 3.81
CA PRO A 122 0.37 1.41 4.12
C PRO A 122 -0.30 0.35 3.24
N HIS A 123 0.20 -0.88 3.26
CA HIS A 123 -0.45 -2.03 2.64
C HIS A 123 -1.67 -2.45 3.48
N SER A 124 -2.75 -1.67 3.44
CA SER A 124 -3.95 -1.94 4.25
C SER A 124 -5.24 -1.76 3.44
N GLY A 125 -6.28 -2.50 3.83
CA GLY A 125 -7.60 -2.43 3.22
C GLY A 125 -7.60 -2.69 1.71
N ASN A 126 -8.42 -1.96 0.94
CA ASN A 126 -8.51 -2.11 -0.52
C ASN A 126 -8.13 -0.83 -1.26
N ILE A 127 -6.86 -0.74 -1.64
CA ILE A 127 -6.27 0.42 -2.30
C ILE A 127 -6.85 0.63 -3.71
N ASP A 128 -7.13 -0.45 -4.45
CA ASP A 128 -7.65 -0.36 -5.82
C ASP A 128 -9.11 0.14 -5.82
N VAL A 129 -9.93 -0.28 -4.84
CA VAL A 129 -11.28 0.27 -4.64
C VAL A 129 -11.22 1.72 -4.22
N ALA A 130 -10.33 2.08 -3.29
CA ALA A 130 -10.16 3.46 -2.85
C ALA A 130 -9.71 4.38 -3.99
N ALA A 131 -8.80 3.93 -4.86
CA ALA A 131 -8.38 4.67 -6.05
C ALA A 131 -9.54 4.84 -7.04
N ALA A 132 -10.34 3.80 -7.29
CA ALA A 132 -11.53 3.89 -8.12
C ALA A 132 -12.57 4.86 -7.52
N TRP A 133 -12.76 4.81 -6.20
CA TRP A 133 -13.69 5.69 -5.49
C TRP A 133 -13.29 7.16 -5.58
N ILE A 134 -12.03 7.52 -5.29
CA ILE A 134 -11.59 8.93 -5.28
C ILE A 134 -11.67 9.56 -6.68
N MET A 135 -11.51 8.77 -7.74
CA MET A 135 -11.75 9.24 -9.11
C MET A 135 -13.22 9.60 -9.33
N THR A 136 -14.17 8.89 -8.70
CA THR A 136 -15.60 9.25 -8.77
C THR A 136 -15.91 10.57 -8.06
N ARG A 137 -15.04 11.01 -7.16
CA ARG A 137 -15.15 12.28 -6.40
C ARG A 137 -14.56 13.48 -7.14
N GLY A 138 -14.02 13.25 -8.34
CA GLY A 138 -13.46 14.31 -9.19
C GLY A 138 -11.98 14.58 -8.98
N ALA A 139 -11.23 13.63 -8.41
CA ALA A 139 -9.77 13.74 -8.26
C ALA A 139 -9.01 13.66 -9.60
N GLY A 140 -9.69 13.32 -10.69
CA GLY A 140 -9.05 13.05 -11.99
C GLY A 140 -8.30 11.70 -12.01
N PRO A 141 -7.45 11.49 -13.02
CA PRO A 141 -6.67 10.27 -13.14
C PRO A 141 -5.67 10.13 -11.98
N VAL A 142 -5.59 8.92 -11.42
CA VAL A 142 -4.65 8.56 -10.37
C VAL A 142 -3.41 7.94 -10.99
N SER A 143 -2.22 8.28 -10.51
CA SER A 143 -0.97 7.60 -10.90
C SER A 143 -0.41 6.85 -9.70
N THR A 144 0.19 5.66 -9.93
CA THR A 144 0.83 4.85 -8.89
C THR A 144 2.11 4.22 -9.39
N VAL A 145 2.96 3.80 -8.46
CA VAL A 145 4.16 3.00 -8.76
C VAL A 145 3.90 1.56 -8.35
N ALA A 146 4.23 0.61 -9.22
CA ALA A 146 4.08 -0.81 -8.93
C ALA A 146 5.41 -1.56 -9.02
N GLU A 147 5.62 -2.48 -8.09
CA GLU A 147 6.72 -3.45 -8.16
C GLU A 147 6.51 -4.39 -9.35
N ARG A 148 7.60 -4.66 -10.08
CA ARG A 148 7.58 -5.58 -11.23
C ARG A 148 7.46 -7.02 -10.75
N LEU A 149 6.25 -7.54 -10.81
CA LEU A 149 5.94 -8.92 -10.39
C LEU A 149 6.55 -9.94 -11.36
N LYS A 150 6.89 -11.10 -10.83
CA LYS A 150 7.29 -12.25 -11.66
C LYS A 150 6.23 -13.35 -11.59
N PRO A 151 5.87 -13.98 -12.73
CA PRO A 151 6.36 -13.75 -14.10
C PRO A 151 5.86 -12.42 -14.68
N GLU A 152 6.56 -11.87 -15.68
CA GLU A 152 6.25 -10.58 -16.32
C GLU A 152 4.79 -10.52 -16.81
N SER A 153 4.28 -11.61 -17.35
CA SER A 153 2.88 -11.70 -17.80
C SER A 153 1.84 -11.47 -16.69
N LEU A 154 2.20 -11.68 -15.43
CA LEU A 154 1.36 -11.34 -14.28
C LEU A 154 1.39 -9.83 -14.04
N PHE A 155 2.57 -9.23 -14.10
CA PHE A 155 2.73 -7.78 -13.99
C PHE A 155 1.94 -7.05 -15.09
N GLU A 156 2.09 -7.45 -16.35
CA GLU A 156 1.34 -6.88 -17.49
C GLU A 156 -0.17 -6.95 -17.29
N GLN A 157 -0.69 -8.05 -16.72
CA GLN A 157 -2.10 -8.18 -16.43
C GLN A 157 -2.57 -7.23 -15.31
N PHE A 158 -1.76 -7.03 -14.27
CA PHE A 158 -2.06 -6.06 -13.21
C PHE A 158 -2.02 -4.62 -13.74
N VAL A 159 -1.05 -4.30 -14.60
CA VAL A 159 -0.97 -2.99 -15.25
C VAL A 159 -2.22 -2.77 -16.10
N ALA A 160 -2.52 -3.66 -17.03
CA ALA A 160 -3.69 -3.55 -17.91
C ALA A 160 -5.02 -3.47 -17.12
N PHE A 161 -5.11 -4.18 -16.00
CA PHE A 161 -6.24 -4.10 -15.09
C PHE A 161 -6.41 -2.70 -14.51
N ARG A 162 -5.35 -2.12 -13.95
CA ARG A 162 -5.40 -0.79 -13.33
C ARG A 162 -5.58 0.32 -14.34
N GLU A 163 -4.92 0.22 -15.50
CA GLU A 163 -5.12 1.15 -16.62
C GLU A 163 -6.56 1.13 -17.14
N GLY A 164 -7.18 -0.07 -17.18
CA GLY A 164 -8.61 -0.21 -17.50
C GLY A 164 -9.55 0.44 -16.50
N LEU A 165 -9.08 0.73 -15.28
CA LEU A 165 -9.77 1.52 -14.26
C LEU A 165 -9.45 3.02 -14.33
N GLY A 166 -8.56 3.46 -15.22
CA GLY A 166 -8.08 4.84 -15.33
C GLY A 166 -6.91 5.16 -14.38
N ILE A 167 -6.28 4.15 -13.80
CA ILE A 167 -5.11 4.30 -12.92
C ILE A 167 -3.85 4.12 -13.75
N GLU A 168 -3.02 5.16 -13.88
CA GLU A 168 -1.72 5.08 -14.53
C GLU A 168 -0.73 4.32 -13.64
N VAL A 169 -0.14 3.25 -14.17
CA VAL A 169 0.85 2.45 -13.44
C VAL A 169 2.23 2.67 -13.99
N VAL A 170 3.14 3.16 -13.16
CA VAL A 170 4.56 3.31 -13.50
C VAL A 170 5.36 2.18 -12.84
N PRO A 171 6.13 1.39 -13.61
CA PRO A 171 6.98 0.36 -13.05
C PRO A 171 8.02 0.95 -12.08
N HIS A 172 8.25 0.30 -10.94
CA HIS A 172 9.23 0.74 -9.94
C HIS A 172 10.67 0.84 -10.47
N THR A 173 10.98 0.12 -11.54
CA THR A 173 12.31 0.14 -12.19
C THR A 173 12.17 0.36 -13.68
N GLY A 174 13.15 1.04 -14.27
CA GLY A 174 13.20 1.28 -15.71
C GLY A 174 13.50 2.74 -16.06
N TRP A 175 13.41 3.04 -17.34
CA TRP A 175 13.56 4.39 -17.88
C TRP A 175 12.25 4.81 -18.57
N PRO A 176 11.75 6.05 -18.36
CA PRO A 176 12.28 7.06 -17.44
C PRO A 176 12.15 6.67 -15.98
N SER A 177 12.93 7.32 -15.10
CA SER A 177 12.89 7.09 -13.65
C SER A 177 11.47 7.26 -13.09
N PRO A 178 10.93 6.27 -12.34
CA PRO A 178 9.60 6.39 -11.72
C PRO A 178 9.44 7.67 -10.90
N PHE A 179 10.48 8.05 -10.17
CA PHE A 179 10.50 9.28 -9.38
C PHE A 179 10.32 10.53 -10.25
N ALA A 180 11.01 10.61 -11.39
CA ALA A 180 10.89 11.74 -12.31
C ALA A 180 9.49 11.81 -12.94
N VAL A 181 8.92 10.67 -13.31
CA VAL A 181 7.53 10.59 -13.82
C VAL A 181 6.54 11.08 -12.77
N MET A 182 6.63 10.59 -11.52
CA MET A 182 5.75 11.02 -10.44
C MET A 182 5.88 12.51 -10.16
N ALA A 183 7.11 13.04 -10.12
CA ALA A 183 7.35 14.49 -9.96
C ALA A 183 6.72 15.32 -11.09
N GLN A 184 6.78 14.83 -12.33
CA GLN A 184 6.10 15.48 -13.45
C GLN A 184 4.58 15.48 -13.28
N ARG A 185 3.98 14.38 -12.85
CA ARG A 185 2.54 14.28 -12.60
C ARG A 185 2.09 15.23 -11.49
N LEU A 186 2.85 15.33 -10.40
CA LEU A 186 2.57 16.25 -9.30
C LEU A 186 2.64 17.71 -9.72
N ARG A 187 3.66 18.10 -10.52
CA ARG A 187 3.75 19.46 -11.07
C ARG A 187 2.61 19.79 -12.04
N ALA A 188 2.01 18.79 -12.64
CA ALA A 188 0.81 18.92 -13.47
C ALA A 188 -0.50 18.92 -12.63
N GLY A 189 -0.42 19.04 -11.31
CA GLY A 189 -1.58 19.11 -10.42
C GLY A 189 -2.35 17.78 -10.26
N ARG A 190 -1.70 16.63 -10.49
CA ARG A 190 -2.36 15.32 -10.43
C ARG A 190 -2.26 14.67 -9.05
N LEU A 191 -3.16 13.73 -8.80
CA LEU A 191 -3.12 12.83 -7.65
C LEU A 191 -2.21 11.64 -7.94
N ILE A 192 -1.28 11.36 -7.01
CA ILE A 192 -0.57 10.09 -6.98
C ILE A 192 -0.86 9.34 -5.69
N CYS A 193 -0.99 8.01 -5.78
CA CYS A 193 -1.17 7.12 -4.64
C CYS A 193 0.05 6.20 -4.52
N LEU A 194 0.75 6.27 -3.39
CA LEU A 194 1.97 5.50 -3.15
C LEU A 194 1.83 4.66 -1.89
N ILE A 195 2.01 3.36 -2.05
CA ILE A 195 2.15 2.44 -0.91
C ILE A 195 3.60 2.52 -0.47
N ALA A 196 3.85 2.93 0.77
CA ALA A 196 5.19 3.33 1.18
C ALA A 196 5.64 2.85 2.56
N ASP A 197 4.85 2.00 3.23
CA ASP A 197 5.17 1.43 4.55
C ASP A 197 6.28 0.38 4.53
N ARG A 198 6.89 0.14 3.35
CA ARG A 198 7.99 -0.79 3.15
C ARG A 198 9.02 -0.21 2.17
N ASP A 199 10.30 -0.37 2.47
CA ASP A 199 11.37 -0.03 1.53
C ASP A 199 11.68 -1.21 0.60
N LEU A 200 11.53 -0.98 -0.70
CA LEU A 200 11.93 -1.92 -1.77
C LEU A 200 13.36 -1.67 -2.27
N SER A 201 13.93 -0.53 -1.88
CA SER A 201 15.25 -0.07 -2.31
C SER A 201 16.24 -0.06 -1.15
N ARG A 202 17.46 0.38 -1.39
CA ARG A 202 18.43 0.68 -0.33
C ARG A 202 18.34 2.12 0.17
N GLY A 203 17.45 2.92 -0.43
CA GLY A 203 17.26 4.34 -0.15
C GLY A 203 16.16 4.68 0.84
N GLY A 204 15.57 3.69 1.51
CA GLY A 204 14.54 3.91 2.51
C GLY A 204 15.02 4.66 3.73
N VAL A 205 14.10 5.28 4.45
CA VAL A 205 14.34 5.99 5.71
C VAL A 205 14.14 5.03 6.88
N GLU A 206 15.03 5.08 7.85
CA GLU A 206 14.82 4.43 9.14
C GLU A 206 13.85 5.29 9.97
N VAL A 207 12.80 4.67 10.45
CA VAL A 207 11.76 5.29 11.29
C VAL A 207 11.50 4.42 12.51
N GLU A 208 10.93 5.02 13.54
CA GLU A 208 10.31 4.28 14.63
C GLU A 208 8.88 3.90 14.21
N LEU A 209 8.56 2.60 14.26
CA LEU A 209 7.25 2.05 13.98
C LEU A 209 6.93 0.99 15.05
N PHE A 210 5.84 1.17 15.81
CA PHE A 210 5.47 0.32 16.96
C PHE A 210 6.61 0.10 17.98
N GLY A 211 7.39 1.16 18.24
CA GLY A 211 8.51 1.11 19.19
C GLY A 211 9.79 0.43 18.72
N GLU A 212 9.82 -0.03 17.44
CA GLU A 212 11.01 -0.63 16.84
C GLU A 212 11.46 0.13 15.59
N LYS A 213 12.74 -0.02 15.24
CA LYS A 213 13.29 0.54 14.00
C LYS A 213 12.77 -0.23 12.78
N ALA A 214 12.17 0.51 11.86
CA ALA A 214 11.65 -0.01 10.60
C ALA A 214 12.21 0.77 9.40
N ARG A 215 12.18 0.16 8.21
CA ARG A 215 12.60 0.85 6.98
C ARG A 215 11.41 1.03 6.05
N VAL A 216 11.09 2.28 5.78
CA VAL A 216 9.97 2.68 4.92
C VAL A 216 10.48 3.49 3.73
N ALA A 217 9.66 3.57 2.68
CA ALA A 217 10.06 4.25 1.45
C ALA A 217 10.13 5.77 1.64
N ALA A 218 11.24 6.39 1.24
CA ALA A 218 11.43 7.84 1.26
C ALA A 218 10.62 8.58 0.17
N GLY A 219 10.15 7.85 -0.85
CA GLY A 219 9.58 8.41 -2.08
C GLY A 219 8.50 9.47 -1.88
N PRO A 220 7.45 9.24 -1.09
CA PRO A 220 6.39 10.22 -0.89
C PRO A 220 6.89 11.56 -0.31
N ALA A 221 7.68 11.50 0.77
CA ALA A 221 8.25 12.69 1.39
C ALA A 221 9.25 13.43 0.47
N ALA A 222 10.09 12.67 -0.24
CA ALA A 222 11.05 13.25 -1.19
C ALA A 222 10.33 13.97 -2.35
N LEU A 223 9.25 13.39 -2.87
CA LEU A 223 8.42 14.03 -3.90
C LEU A 223 7.76 15.31 -3.37
N ALA A 224 7.21 15.30 -2.16
CA ALA A 224 6.62 16.48 -1.54
C ALA A 224 7.65 17.60 -1.37
N VAL A 225 8.84 17.29 -0.85
CA VAL A 225 9.95 18.27 -0.69
C VAL A 225 10.37 18.86 -2.04
N GLN A 226 10.43 18.02 -3.10
CA GLN A 226 10.90 18.47 -4.42
C GLN A 226 9.85 19.24 -5.22
N THR A 227 8.56 18.93 -5.04
CA THR A 227 7.49 19.45 -5.92
C THR A 227 6.58 20.47 -5.24
N GLY A 228 6.57 20.55 -3.90
CA GLY A 228 5.61 21.34 -3.14
C GLY A 228 4.20 20.72 -3.09
N ALA A 229 4.05 19.47 -3.58
CA ALA A 229 2.80 18.75 -3.52
C ALA A 229 2.38 18.47 -2.07
N ALA A 230 1.08 18.39 -1.82
CA ALA A 230 0.54 18.04 -0.52
C ALA A 230 0.82 16.57 -0.20
N LEU A 231 1.52 16.28 0.91
CA LEU A 231 1.72 14.92 1.39
C LEU A 231 0.64 14.57 2.40
N VAL A 232 -0.24 13.65 2.04
CA VAL A 232 -1.43 13.32 2.80
C VAL A 232 -1.40 11.83 3.17
N PRO A 233 -1.31 11.48 4.46
CA PRO A 233 -1.42 10.10 4.90
C PRO A 233 -2.84 9.58 4.72
N VAL A 234 -2.98 8.34 4.27
CA VAL A 234 -4.27 7.66 4.15
C VAL A 234 -4.16 6.27 4.76
N VAL A 235 -5.15 5.87 5.54
CA VAL A 235 -5.28 4.52 6.10
C VAL A 235 -6.60 3.93 5.62
N LEU A 236 -6.58 2.66 5.22
CA LEU A 236 -7.74 1.94 4.72
C LEU A 236 -7.97 0.67 5.52
N TRP A 237 -9.24 0.31 5.73
CA TRP A 237 -9.60 -0.95 6.40
C TRP A 237 -10.94 -1.48 5.91
N PHE A 238 -11.34 -2.63 6.38
CA PHE A 238 -12.64 -3.22 6.11
C PHE A 238 -13.54 -3.15 7.35
N GLU A 239 -14.80 -2.83 7.15
CA GLU A 239 -15.81 -2.91 8.20
C GLU A 239 -17.02 -3.71 7.68
N GLY A 240 -17.13 -4.96 8.14
CA GLY A 240 -18.10 -5.88 7.58
C GLY A 240 -17.89 -6.06 6.06
N GLU A 241 -18.89 -5.71 5.26
CA GLU A 241 -18.80 -5.76 3.78
C GLU A 241 -18.34 -4.45 3.15
N GLN A 242 -18.20 -3.39 3.95
CA GLN A 242 -17.86 -2.05 3.49
C GLN A 242 -16.35 -1.84 3.47
N TRP A 243 -15.93 -0.82 2.72
CA TRP A 243 -14.57 -0.29 2.71
C TRP A 243 -14.57 1.01 3.53
N ARG A 244 -13.57 1.15 4.37
CA ARG A 244 -13.37 2.34 5.18
C ARG A 244 -12.04 2.97 4.88
N GLY A 245 -11.96 4.27 5.08
CA GLY A 245 -10.72 5.01 4.95
C GLY A 245 -10.71 6.28 5.79
N HIS A 246 -9.51 6.69 6.15
CA HIS A 246 -9.27 7.99 6.78
C HIS A 246 -8.20 8.72 5.97
N ILE A 247 -8.54 9.90 5.46
CA ILE A 247 -7.61 10.84 4.84
C ILE A 247 -7.21 11.82 5.94
N HIS A 248 -5.96 11.72 6.38
CA HIS A 248 -5.43 12.55 7.47
C HIS A 248 -5.02 13.93 6.97
N PRO A 249 -4.80 14.90 7.88
CA PRO A 249 -4.24 16.20 7.53
C PRO A 249 -2.91 16.10 6.78
N GLU A 250 -2.64 17.08 5.93
CA GLU A 250 -1.36 17.20 5.21
C GLU A 250 -0.19 17.27 6.19
N ILE A 251 0.86 16.53 5.89
CA ILE A 251 2.15 16.66 6.56
C ILE A 251 2.93 17.79 5.89
N PRO A 252 3.13 18.93 6.56
CA PRO A 252 3.80 20.07 5.96
C PRO A 252 5.29 19.80 5.77
N VAL A 253 5.87 20.38 4.72
CA VAL A 253 7.32 20.38 4.52
C VAL A 253 7.97 21.27 5.59
N PRO A 254 8.91 20.77 6.40
CA PRO A 254 9.61 21.58 7.41
C PRO A 254 10.28 22.81 6.78
N GLN A 255 10.18 23.95 7.45
CA GLN A 255 10.78 25.21 6.97
C GLN A 255 12.31 25.15 6.97
N HIS A 256 12.92 24.53 7.99
CA HIS A 256 14.35 24.46 8.19
C HIS A 256 14.91 23.06 7.96
N GLY A 257 16.21 22.95 7.80
CA GLY A 257 16.94 21.72 7.61
C GLY A 257 17.23 21.37 6.13
N THR A 258 18.14 20.44 5.94
CA THR A 258 18.49 19.90 4.61
C THR A 258 17.34 19.07 4.06
N SER A 259 17.34 18.84 2.74
CA SER A 259 16.32 17.97 2.11
C SER A 259 16.28 16.58 2.75
N VAL A 260 17.41 16.02 3.12
CA VAL A 260 17.50 14.71 3.81
C VAL A 260 16.79 14.74 5.16
N GLN A 261 17.04 15.79 5.95
CA GLN A 261 16.40 15.96 7.26
C GLN A 261 14.89 16.16 7.14
N LYS A 262 14.45 16.97 6.16
CA LYS A 262 13.03 17.18 5.86
C LYS A 262 12.34 15.88 5.49
N VAL A 263 12.92 15.10 4.57
CA VAL A 263 12.40 13.79 4.15
C VAL A 263 12.31 12.84 5.35
N ALA A 264 13.35 12.76 6.17
CA ALA A 264 13.35 11.90 7.35
C ALA A 264 12.23 12.28 8.34
N ALA A 265 12.09 13.57 8.66
CA ALA A 265 11.05 14.05 9.56
C ALA A 265 9.63 13.80 9.05
N MET A 266 9.37 14.07 7.76
CA MET A 266 8.08 13.81 7.14
C MET A 266 7.77 12.31 7.06
N THR A 267 8.78 11.47 6.78
CA THR A 267 8.61 10.02 6.73
C THR A 267 8.31 9.45 8.12
N GLN A 268 8.93 9.99 9.17
CA GLN A 268 8.60 9.62 10.55
C GLN A 268 7.16 10.00 10.93
N GLN A 269 6.66 11.15 10.48
CA GLN A 269 5.27 11.54 10.70
C GLN A 269 4.31 10.62 9.97
N LEU A 270 4.61 10.23 8.72
CA LEU A 270 3.84 9.21 8.00
C LEU A 270 3.77 7.90 8.79
N ALA A 271 4.91 7.41 9.27
CA ALA A 271 4.99 6.17 10.05
C ALA A 271 4.14 6.24 11.33
N ALA A 272 4.15 7.39 12.04
CA ALA A 272 3.34 7.58 13.23
C ALA A 272 1.82 7.53 12.95
N VAL A 273 1.39 8.19 11.87
CA VAL A 273 -0.03 8.16 11.45
C VAL A 273 -0.44 6.74 11.04
N TRP A 274 0.39 6.05 10.26
CA TRP A 274 0.10 4.67 9.87
C TRP A 274 0.09 3.72 11.07
N ALA A 275 1.02 3.89 12.02
CA ALA A 275 1.04 3.07 13.23
C ALA A 275 -0.27 3.18 14.02
N ALA A 276 -0.80 4.40 14.18
CA ALA A 276 -2.09 4.61 14.86
C ALA A 276 -3.23 3.88 14.15
N GLY A 277 -3.39 4.08 12.84
CA GLY A 277 -4.48 3.45 12.09
C GLY A 277 -4.33 1.93 11.94
N ILE A 278 -3.11 1.41 11.81
CA ILE A 278 -2.84 -0.03 11.80
C ILE A 278 -3.14 -0.65 13.17
N ALA A 279 -2.86 0.04 14.27
CA ALA A 279 -3.16 -0.45 15.62
C ALA A 279 -4.68 -0.58 15.87
N GLU A 280 -5.50 0.23 15.22
CA GLU A 280 -6.97 0.14 15.30
C GLU A 280 -7.52 -1.02 14.47
N HIS A 281 -6.88 -1.38 13.35
CA HIS A 281 -7.31 -2.42 12.41
C HIS A 281 -6.14 -3.32 11.97
N PRO A 282 -5.49 -4.02 12.92
CA PRO A 282 -4.26 -4.76 12.65
C PRO A 282 -4.45 -5.92 11.66
N GLU A 283 -5.65 -6.51 11.61
CA GLU A 283 -6.00 -7.57 10.64
C GLU A 283 -6.00 -7.08 9.20
N ASP A 284 -6.11 -5.78 8.97
CA ASP A 284 -6.15 -5.21 7.63
C ASP A 284 -4.79 -4.71 7.14
N TRP A 285 -3.74 -4.85 7.96
CA TRP A 285 -2.38 -4.59 7.52
C TRP A 285 -1.78 -5.82 6.85
N HIS A 286 -1.71 -5.80 5.53
CA HIS A 286 -1.30 -6.92 4.66
C HIS A 286 0.22 -7.05 4.54
N MET A 287 0.94 -6.97 5.67
CA MET A 287 2.40 -6.96 5.68
C MET A 287 2.99 -8.36 5.90
N LEU A 288 3.10 -9.13 4.80
CA LEU A 288 3.68 -10.46 4.78
C LEU A 288 5.20 -10.45 4.54
N GLN A 289 5.83 -9.28 4.52
CA GLN A 289 7.25 -9.07 4.26
C GLN A 289 7.93 -8.42 5.45
N LYS A 290 9.26 -8.49 5.46
CA LYS A 290 10.12 -7.86 6.46
C LYS A 290 10.08 -6.34 6.31
N VAL A 291 9.80 -5.62 7.39
CA VAL A 291 9.78 -4.15 7.48
C VAL A 291 10.74 -3.66 8.54
N PHE A 292 10.81 -4.38 9.67
CA PHE A 292 11.61 -4.01 10.82
C PHE A 292 13.10 -4.34 10.61
N ALA A 293 13.96 -3.42 11.04
CA ALA A 293 15.41 -3.54 10.87
C ALA A 293 15.95 -4.85 11.44
N ALA A 294 15.42 -5.31 12.57
CA ALA A 294 15.78 -6.56 13.22
C ALA A 294 15.52 -7.81 12.35
N ASP A 295 14.59 -7.74 11.42
CA ASP A 295 14.24 -8.86 10.54
C ASP A 295 14.96 -8.79 9.19
N LEU A 296 15.57 -7.64 8.84
CA LEU A 296 16.21 -7.44 7.55
C LEU A 296 17.58 -8.09 7.52
N ASP A 297 17.97 -8.59 6.34
CA ASP A 297 19.31 -9.09 6.12
C ASP A 297 20.32 -7.93 6.18
N ALA A 298 21.51 -8.16 6.77
CA ALA A 298 22.54 -7.12 6.95
C ALA A 298 22.89 -6.36 5.65
N ALA A 299 22.79 -7.02 4.49
CA ALA A 299 23.00 -6.41 3.18
C ALA A 299 21.97 -5.33 2.80
N ARG A 300 20.83 -5.26 3.49
CA ARG A 300 19.76 -4.25 3.31
C ARG A 300 19.82 -3.10 4.30
N LEU A 301 20.64 -3.22 5.33
CA LEU A 301 20.90 -2.15 6.28
C LEU A 301 21.90 -1.16 5.68
N PRO A 302 21.77 0.16 5.93
CA PRO A 302 22.81 1.12 5.60
C PRO A 302 24.10 0.73 6.32
N ALA A 303 25.26 1.00 5.71
CA ALA A 303 26.51 0.89 6.42
C ALA A 303 26.45 1.72 7.71
N PRO A 304 26.98 1.22 8.85
CA PRO A 304 26.99 2.00 10.09
C PRO A 304 27.65 3.35 9.81
N GLN A 305 26.94 4.43 10.10
CA GLN A 305 27.54 5.77 10.05
C GLN A 305 28.71 5.76 11.06
N PRO A 306 29.92 6.23 10.65
CA PRO A 306 30.99 6.41 11.61
C PRO A 306 30.46 7.32 12.73
N ALA A 307 30.67 6.88 13.97
CA ALA A 307 30.32 7.67 15.14
C ALA A 307 30.87 9.10 14.95
N ALA A 308 30.00 10.11 15.10
CA ALA A 308 30.45 11.48 15.10
C ALA A 308 31.51 11.59 16.20
N THR A 309 32.76 11.74 15.80
CA THR A 309 33.84 12.10 16.73
C THR A 309 33.48 13.48 17.25
N GLU A 310 33.06 13.50 18.51
CA GLU A 310 32.98 14.75 19.28
C GLU A 310 34.37 15.37 19.24
N GLY A 311 34.50 16.49 18.56
CA GLY A 311 35.67 17.36 18.51
C GLY A 311 35.27 18.74 19.03
#